data_cba221f7647005a8494f38ee782979fd
#
_entry.id   cba221f7647005a8494f38ee782979fd
#
_cell.length_a   1.000
_cell.length_b   1.000
_cell.length_c   1.000
_cell.angle_alpha   90.00
_cell.angle_beta   90.00
_cell.angle_gamma   90.00
#
_symmetry.space_group_name_H-M   'P 1'
#
loop_
_entity.id
_entity.type
_entity.pdbx_description
1 polymer ?
#
loop_
_entity_poly.entity_id
_entity_poly.type
_entity_poly.pdbx_seq_one_letter_code
_entity_poly.pdbx_strand_id
1 'polypeptide(L)'
;LQSVGIKVISPVYANTNLDAPAIPASMYSAFETDGYSIFDMGGDDAGATVMGQFIKNIKDKQYDILYVINKTRSMIENEKEAQEMLLSIEKASRLKATYIVNNTHLKDYTDAKMIFESVSYAKKVSVLLKLDILCTTYPKKIMTSNDIRAYGEILYDLYPVEVFVKTPWEAIEGGRNIWQEQ
;
A
#
# COMPACT_ATOMS: atom_id res chain seq x y z
N LEU A 1 14.98 -1.55 -4.06
CA LEU A 1 14.70 -2.96 -3.73
C LEU A 1 15.77 -3.88 -4.30
N GLN A 2 16.13 -3.78 -5.57
CA GLN A 2 17.19 -4.61 -6.18
C GLN A 2 18.54 -4.46 -5.47
N SER A 3 18.87 -3.27 -4.98
CA SER A 3 20.11 -2.98 -4.23
C SER A 3 20.23 -3.74 -2.90
N VAL A 4 19.14 -4.25 -2.38
CA VAL A 4 19.08 -5.08 -1.16
C VAL A 4 18.76 -6.54 -1.45
N GLY A 5 18.94 -6.98 -2.71
CA GLY A 5 18.79 -8.37 -3.11
C GLY A 5 17.35 -8.84 -3.37
N ILE A 6 16.38 -7.94 -3.41
CA ILE A 6 14.98 -8.27 -3.71
C ILE A 6 14.81 -8.33 -5.24
N LYS A 7 14.35 -9.49 -5.75
CA LYS A 7 13.97 -9.61 -7.16
C LYS A 7 12.72 -8.78 -7.42
N VAL A 8 12.80 -7.82 -8.33
CA VAL A 8 11.66 -6.96 -8.70
C VAL A 8 11.17 -7.36 -10.10
N ILE A 9 9.87 -7.60 -10.21
CA ILE A 9 9.16 -7.84 -11.47
C ILE A 9 8.18 -6.70 -11.63
N SER A 10 8.31 -5.94 -12.71
CA SER A 10 7.40 -4.82 -13.05
C SER A 10 6.81 -5.02 -14.43
N PRO A 11 5.61 -4.49 -14.71
CA PRO A 11 5.06 -4.43 -16.05
C PRO A 11 6.04 -3.76 -17.03
N VAL A 12 6.04 -4.21 -18.28
CA VAL A 12 6.99 -3.72 -19.31
C VAL A 12 6.87 -2.20 -19.52
N TYR A 13 5.67 -1.64 -19.32
CA TYR A 13 5.38 -0.22 -19.49
C TYR A 13 5.26 0.56 -18.19
N ALA A 14 5.70 0.02 -17.05
CA ALA A 14 5.57 0.65 -15.71
C ALA A 14 6.20 2.05 -15.60
N ASN A 15 7.07 2.44 -16.54
CA ASN A 15 7.71 3.76 -16.56
C ASN A 15 7.41 4.53 -17.88
N THR A 16 6.36 4.18 -18.56
CA THR A 16 5.95 4.85 -19.81
C THR A 16 4.55 5.43 -19.66
N ASN A 17 4.18 6.36 -20.55
CA ASN A 17 2.83 6.91 -20.62
C ASN A 17 1.80 5.96 -21.26
N LEU A 18 2.17 4.72 -21.52
CA LEU A 18 1.30 3.69 -22.07
C LEU A 18 0.63 2.93 -20.92
N ASP A 19 -0.63 3.18 -20.73
CA ASP A 19 -1.50 2.53 -19.74
C ASP A 19 -1.99 1.16 -20.24
N ALA A 20 -1.06 0.32 -20.72
CA ALA A 20 -1.38 -1.03 -21.16
C ALA A 20 -0.94 -2.03 -20.08
N PRO A 21 -1.89 -2.74 -19.43
CA PRO A 21 -1.58 -3.74 -18.42
C PRO A 21 -1.01 -5.03 -19.06
N ALA A 22 0.16 -4.91 -19.70
CA ALA A 22 0.86 -6.08 -20.18
C ALA A 22 1.54 -6.78 -19.00
N ILE A 23 0.92 -7.85 -18.53
CA ILE A 23 1.48 -8.69 -17.48
C ILE A 23 2.64 -9.48 -18.07
N PRO A 24 3.87 -9.30 -17.59
CA PRO A 24 5.00 -10.06 -18.11
C PRO A 24 4.88 -11.53 -17.72
N ALA A 25 5.27 -12.44 -18.63
CA ALA A 25 5.29 -13.88 -18.36
C ALA A 25 6.14 -14.23 -17.11
N SER A 26 7.15 -13.42 -16.80
CA SER A 26 7.97 -13.55 -15.60
C SER A 26 7.17 -13.42 -14.29
N MET A 27 5.97 -12.84 -14.32
CA MET A 27 5.12 -12.72 -13.13
C MET A 27 4.68 -14.09 -12.60
N TYR A 28 4.52 -15.08 -13.50
CA TYR A 28 4.19 -16.45 -13.09
C TYR A 28 5.26 -17.06 -12.18
N SER A 29 6.54 -16.71 -12.37
CA SER A 29 7.62 -17.20 -11.50
C SER A 29 7.49 -16.73 -10.04
N ALA A 30 6.74 -15.66 -9.76
CA ALA A 30 6.49 -15.21 -8.41
C ALA A 30 5.56 -16.14 -7.63
N PHE A 31 4.74 -16.94 -8.32
CA PHE A 31 3.88 -17.94 -7.70
C PHE A 31 4.56 -19.30 -7.48
N GLU A 32 5.76 -19.50 -8.01
CA GLU A 32 6.51 -20.78 -7.96
C GLU A 32 7.72 -20.70 -7.01
N THR A 33 7.92 -19.57 -6.34
CA THR A 33 9.04 -19.39 -5.41
C THR A 33 8.79 -20.13 -4.09
N ASP A 34 9.83 -20.66 -3.49
CA ASP A 34 9.80 -21.23 -2.14
C ASP A 34 9.83 -20.15 -1.04
N GLY A 35 10.02 -18.88 -1.44
CA GLY A 35 10.07 -17.73 -0.55
C GLY A 35 8.77 -16.94 -0.51
N TYR A 36 8.86 -15.69 -0.07
CA TYR A 36 7.76 -14.76 -0.07
C TYR A 36 7.68 -13.97 -1.37
N SER A 37 6.48 -13.81 -1.89
CA SER A 37 6.18 -12.92 -3.00
C SER A 37 5.24 -11.82 -2.53
N ILE A 38 5.60 -10.56 -2.80
CA ILE A 38 4.79 -9.39 -2.46
C ILE A 38 4.29 -8.76 -3.76
N PHE A 39 2.98 -8.61 -3.86
CA PHE A 39 2.32 -7.98 -5.00
C PHE A 39 1.81 -6.60 -4.57
N ASP A 40 2.40 -5.54 -5.12
CA ASP A 40 1.92 -4.17 -4.95
C ASP A 40 0.89 -3.88 -6.04
N MET A 41 -0.36 -3.73 -5.63
CA MET A 41 -1.50 -3.59 -6.54
C MET A 41 -2.11 -2.21 -6.45
N GLY A 42 -2.66 -1.74 -7.56
CA GLY A 42 -3.46 -0.51 -7.56
C GLY A 42 -4.61 -0.59 -6.56
N GLY A 43 -4.85 0.54 -5.86
CA GLY A 43 -5.85 0.62 -4.78
C GLY A 43 -7.29 0.77 -5.26
N ASP A 44 -7.62 0.28 -6.45
CA ASP A 44 -8.95 0.32 -7.06
C ASP A 44 -9.30 -1.01 -7.71
N ASP A 45 -10.50 -1.12 -8.26
CA ASP A 45 -11.01 -2.31 -8.94
C ASP A 45 -10.26 -2.61 -10.25
N ALA A 46 -9.74 -1.60 -10.94
CA ALA A 46 -8.96 -1.78 -12.14
C ALA A 46 -7.63 -2.50 -11.84
N GLY A 47 -6.89 -2.03 -10.82
CA GLY A 47 -5.69 -2.70 -10.33
C GLY A 47 -5.99 -4.11 -9.81
N ALA A 48 -7.08 -4.28 -9.05
CA ALA A 48 -7.48 -5.56 -8.51
C ALA A 48 -7.88 -6.59 -9.58
N THR A 49 -8.41 -6.16 -10.73
CA THR A 49 -8.76 -7.03 -11.85
C THR A 49 -7.56 -7.80 -12.40
N VAL A 50 -6.39 -7.18 -12.39
CA VAL A 50 -5.13 -7.83 -12.79
C VAL A 50 -4.87 -9.05 -11.90
N MET A 51 -5.07 -8.93 -10.60
CA MET A 51 -4.87 -10.03 -9.65
C MET A 51 -5.89 -11.16 -9.84
N GLY A 52 -7.11 -10.82 -10.24
CA GLY A 52 -8.16 -11.79 -10.57
C GLY A 52 -7.81 -12.77 -11.69
N GLN A 53 -6.86 -12.43 -12.56
CA GLN A 53 -6.36 -13.32 -13.61
C GLN A 53 -5.50 -14.46 -13.03
N PHE A 54 -4.88 -14.24 -11.88
CA PHE A 54 -4.00 -15.20 -11.19
C PHE A 54 -4.70 -16.02 -10.11
N ILE A 55 -6.02 -15.92 -10.00
CA ILE A 55 -6.77 -16.63 -8.94
C ILE A 55 -6.44 -18.13 -8.88
N LYS A 56 -6.25 -18.78 -10.04
CA LYS A 56 -5.89 -20.20 -10.13
C LYS A 56 -4.53 -20.52 -9.53
N ASN A 57 -3.61 -19.55 -9.55
CA ASN A 57 -2.27 -19.68 -9.00
C ASN A 57 -2.21 -19.39 -7.50
N ILE A 58 -3.22 -18.71 -6.97
CA ILE A 58 -3.24 -18.18 -5.58
C ILE A 58 -4.14 -19.03 -4.67
N LYS A 59 -5.33 -19.42 -5.14
CA LYS A 59 -6.40 -20.00 -4.31
C LYS A 59 -6.00 -21.23 -3.46
N ASP A 60 -5.02 -21.98 -3.92
CA ASP A 60 -4.53 -23.18 -3.24
C ASP A 60 -3.25 -22.92 -2.44
N LYS A 61 -2.84 -21.65 -2.31
CA LYS A 61 -1.66 -21.22 -1.56
C LYS A 61 -2.07 -20.46 -0.31
N GLN A 62 -1.17 -20.44 0.66
CA GLN A 62 -1.31 -19.52 1.79
C GLN A 62 -0.98 -18.10 1.31
N TYR A 63 -1.89 -17.16 1.55
CA TYR A 63 -1.70 -15.76 1.21
C TYR A 63 -2.38 -14.86 2.24
N ASP A 64 -1.89 -13.63 2.32
CA ASP A 64 -2.53 -12.53 3.02
C ASP A 64 -2.79 -11.38 2.06
N ILE A 65 -3.94 -10.75 2.20
CA ILE A 65 -4.27 -9.51 1.49
C ILE A 65 -4.40 -8.39 2.49
N LEU A 66 -3.50 -7.43 2.36
CA LEU A 66 -3.46 -6.25 3.20
C LEU A 66 -4.25 -5.12 2.53
N TYR A 67 -5.37 -4.73 3.12
CA TYR A 67 -6.11 -3.56 2.69
C TYR A 67 -5.46 -2.31 3.29
N VAL A 68 -4.71 -1.59 2.47
CA VAL A 68 -3.98 -0.39 2.87
C VAL A 68 -4.89 0.82 2.76
N ILE A 69 -5.26 1.40 3.91
CA ILE A 69 -6.12 2.59 3.97
C ILE A 69 -5.31 3.85 4.27
N ASN A 70 -5.76 4.98 3.71
CA ASN A 70 -5.22 6.29 3.97
C ASN A 70 -6.37 7.32 4.07
N LYS A 71 -6.67 7.79 5.28
CA LYS A 71 -7.76 8.74 5.54
C LYS A 71 -7.70 10.05 4.73
N THR A 72 -6.51 10.41 4.25
CA THR A 72 -6.33 11.65 3.47
C THR A 72 -6.61 11.50 1.98
N ARG A 73 -7.00 10.31 1.53
CA ARG A 73 -7.42 10.06 0.14
C ARG A 73 -8.91 10.35 -0.04
N SER A 74 -9.24 11.13 -1.07
CA SER A 74 -10.59 11.59 -1.39
C SER A 74 -11.64 10.49 -1.64
N MET A 75 -11.24 9.26 -1.89
CA MET A 75 -12.16 8.14 -2.18
C MET A 75 -12.41 7.22 -0.98
N ILE A 76 -11.78 7.47 0.15
CA ILE A 76 -11.86 6.67 1.38
C ILE A 76 -11.78 7.56 2.63
N GLU A 77 -12.41 8.73 2.60
CA GLU A 77 -12.38 9.69 3.71
C GLU A 77 -13.18 9.22 4.93
N ASN A 78 -14.15 8.35 4.72
CA ASN A 78 -14.96 7.77 5.77
C ASN A 78 -15.01 6.23 5.68
N GLU A 79 -15.50 5.59 6.75
CA GLU A 79 -15.54 4.15 6.88
C GLU A 79 -16.43 3.44 5.83
N LYS A 80 -17.49 4.09 5.35
CA LYS A 80 -18.39 3.52 4.35
C LYS A 80 -17.74 3.51 2.97
N GLU A 81 -17.11 4.60 2.58
CA GLU A 81 -16.34 4.67 1.33
C GLU A 81 -15.21 3.63 1.32
N ALA A 82 -14.50 3.47 2.43
CA ALA A 82 -13.48 2.44 2.57
C ALA A 82 -14.09 1.02 2.42
N GLN A 83 -15.29 0.79 2.93
CA GLN A 83 -16.00 -0.47 2.75
C GLN A 83 -16.38 -0.71 1.29
N GLU A 84 -16.99 0.27 0.63
CA GLU A 84 -17.39 0.17 -0.77
C GLU A 84 -16.19 -0.09 -1.68
N MET A 85 -15.08 0.60 -1.44
CA MET A 85 -13.82 0.39 -2.15
C MET A 85 -13.32 -1.04 -1.97
N LEU A 86 -13.25 -1.54 -0.73
CA LEU A 86 -12.81 -2.92 -0.49
C LEU A 86 -13.73 -3.94 -1.18
N LEU A 87 -15.04 -3.76 -1.11
CA LEU A 87 -15.99 -4.67 -1.76
C LEU A 87 -15.79 -4.72 -3.28
N SER A 88 -15.48 -3.57 -3.92
CA SER A 88 -15.18 -3.53 -5.35
C SER A 88 -13.85 -4.24 -5.67
N ILE A 89 -12.80 -4.02 -4.86
CA ILE A 89 -11.50 -4.69 -4.98
C ILE A 89 -11.65 -6.22 -4.82
N GLU A 90 -12.36 -6.68 -3.81
CA GLU A 90 -12.59 -8.10 -3.56
C GLU A 90 -13.40 -8.77 -4.68
N LYS A 91 -14.39 -8.06 -5.23
CA LYS A 91 -15.18 -8.52 -6.37
C LYS A 91 -14.30 -8.65 -7.62
N ALA A 92 -13.46 -7.68 -7.91
CA ALA A 92 -12.59 -7.66 -9.08
C ALA A 92 -11.46 -8.70 -8.98
N SER A 93 -10.79 -8.78 -7.83
CA SER A 93 -9.70 -9.73 -7.58
C SER A 93 -10.17 -11.16 -7.32
N ARG A 94 -11.40 -11.36 -6.86
CA ARG A 94 -11.96 -12.64 -6.35
C ARG A 94 -11.21 -13.18 -5.14
N LEU A 95 -10.53 -12.32 -4.41
CA LEU A 95 -9.77 -12.63 -3.21
C LEU A 95 -10.35 -11.83 -2.04
N LYS A 96 -10.10 -12.29 -0.81
CA LYS A 96 -10.60 -11.63 0.40
C LYS A 96 -9.47 -10.99 1.16
N ALA A 97 -9.70 -9.76 1.62
CA ALA A 97 -8.77 -9.09 2.52
C ALA A 97 -8.68 -9.86 3.85
N THR A 98 -7.46 -9.93 4.40
CA THR A 98 -7.18 -10.60 5.68
C THR A 98 -6.91 -9.60 6.78
N TYR A 99 -6.29 -8.46 6.45
CA TYR A 99 -5.92 -7.42 7.41
C TYR A 99 -6.06 -6.03 6.83
N ILE A 100 -6.15 -5.05 7.72
CA ILE A 100 -6.05 -3.63 7.41
C ILE A 100 -4.66 -3.12 7.79
N VAL A 101 -4.07 -2.30 6.93
CA VAL A 101 -2.90 -1.48 7.27
C VAL A 101 -3.32 -0.02 7.22
N ASN A 102 -3.25 0.68 8.35
CA ASN A 102 -3.47 2.12 8.37
C ASN A 102 -2.17 2.85 7.97
N ASN A 103 -2.12 3.28 6.72
CA ASN A 103 -1.00 4.04 6.15
C ASN A 103 -1.41 5.48 5.84
N THR A 104 -2.08 6.13 6.80
CA THR A 104 -2.51 7.53 6.65
C THR A 104 -1.31 8.46 6.64
N HIS A 105 -1.15 9.19 5.55
CA HIS A 105 -0.09 10.18 5.40
C HIS A 105 -0.43 11.21 4.31
N LEU A 106 0.19 12.36 4.41
CA LEU A 106 0.13 13.44 3.43
C LEU A 106 1.56 13.89 3.06
N LYS A 107 2.44 12.90 2.81
CA LYS A 107 3.87 13.10 2.53
C LYS A 107 4.52 14.03 3.57
N ASP A 108 5.16 15.13 3.11
CA ASP A 108 5.88 16.09 3.97
C ASP A 108 4.97 16.89 4.92
N TYR A 109 3.66 16.89 4.67
CA TYR A 109 2.66 17.52 5.54
C TYR A 109 2.13 16.56 6.61
N THR A 110 2.67 15.36 6.71
CA THR A 110 2.30 14.39 7.72
C THR A 110 2.89 14.77 9.06
N ASP A 111 2.07 14.85 10.09
CA ASP A 111 2.50 15.05 11.47
C ASP A 111 1.99 13.94 12.40
N ALA A 112 2.50 13.92 13.64
CA ALA A 112 2.09 12.93 14.62
C ALA A 112 0.58 12.98 14.91
N LYS A 113 -0.01 14.18 14.98
CA LYS A 113 -1.44 14.38 15.24
C LYS A 113 -2.30 13.70 14.16
N MET A 114 -1.93 13.85 12.88
CA MET A 114 -2.62 13.20 11.76
C MET A 114 -2.63 11.68 11.91
N ILE A 115 -1.50 11.08 12.29
CA ILE A 115 -1.41 9.64 12.53
C ILE A 115 -2.37 9.23 13.64
N PHE A 116 -2.42 9.99 14.75
CA PHE A 116 -3.33 9.69 15.87
C PHE A 116 -4.79 9.76 15.51
N GLU A 117 -5.19 10.83 14.83
CA GLU A 117 -6.57 11.02 14.39
C GLU A 117 -7.00 9.91 13.43
N SER A 118 -6.07 9.37 12.63
CA SER A 118 -6.34 8.28 11.71
C SER A 118 -6.66 6.94 12.39
N VAL A 119 -6.19 6.73 13.62
CA VAL A 119 -6.45 5.48 14.37
C VAL A 119 -7.94 5.30 14.64
N SER A 120 -8.62 6.38 15.01
CA SER A 120 -10.08 6.34 15.23
C SER A 120 -10.82 5.95 13.94
N TYR A 121 -10.39 6.48 12.81
CA TYR A 121 -10.91 6.10 11.51
C TYR A 121 -10.62 4.61 11.19
N ALA A 122 -9.37 4.18 11.33
CA ALA A 122 -8.99 2.80 11.07
C ALA A 122 -9.77 1.80 11.94
N LYS A 123 -10.02 2.11 13.23
CA LYS A 123 -10.85 1.31 14.13
C LYS A 123 -12.30 1.21 13.63
N LYS A 124 -12.89 2.29 13.13
CA LYS A 124 -14.25 2.26 12.56
C LYS A 124 -14.30 1.39 11.31
N VAL A 125 -13.31 1.51 10.42
CA VAL A 125 -13.18 0.67 9.24
C VAL A 125 -13.03 -0.81 9.64
N SER A 126 -12.17 -1.12 10.60
CA SER A 126 -11.95 -2.47 11.12
C SER A 126 -13.26 -3.11 11.64
N VAL A 127 -14.01 -2.39 12.46
CA VAL A 127 -15.30 -2.86 12.99
C VAL A 127 -16.30 -3.12 11.85
N LEU A 128 -16.38 -2.20 10.88
CA LEU A 128 -17.33 -2.30 9.78
C LEU A 128 -17.00 -3.46 8.84
N LEU A 129 -15.71 -3.68 8.55
CA LEU A 129 -15.23 -4.74 7.68
C LEU A 129 -15.04 -6.07 8.39
N LYS A 130 -15.01 -6.09 9.72
CA LYS A 130 -14.66 -7.26 10.57
C LYS A 130 -13.26 -7.81 10.22
N LEU A 131 -12.32 -6.90 10.00
CA LEU A 131 -10.92 -7.18 9.72
C LEU A 131 -10.04 -6.57 10.81
N ASP A 132 -9.03 -7.30 11.26
CA ASP A 132 -8.07 -6.80 12.22
C ASP A 132 -7.11 -5.79 11.59
N ILE A 133 -6.71 -4.79 12.37
CA ILE A 133 -5.65 -3.85 11.97
C ILE A 133 -4.31 -4.51 12.25
N LEU A 134 -3.53 -4.77 11.21
CA LEU A 134 -2.19 -5.35 11.33
C LEU A 134 -1.21 -4.34 11.94
N CYS A 135 -1.23 -3.11 11.43
CA CYS A 135 -0.41 -2.02 11.97
C CYS A 135 -0.89 -0.64 11.51
N THR A 136 -0.42 0.39 12.21
CA THR A 136 -0.44 1.78 11.76
C THR A 136 0.98 2.20 11.43
N THR A 137 1.24 2.57 10.19
CA THR A 137 2.55 3.02 9.76
C THR A 137 2.75 4.51 10.05
N TYR A 138 3.99 4.90 10.29
CA TYR A 138 4.36 6.31 10.44
C TYR A 138 5.78 6.55 9.91
N PRO A 139 6.05 7.70 9.27
CA PRO A 139 7.40 8.08 8.88
C PRO A 139 8.29 8.28 10.12
N LYS A 140 9.43 7.58 10.19
CA LYS A 140 10.33 7.63 11.37
C LYS A 140 10.70 9.05 11.81
N LYS A 141 10.75 9.99 10.86
CA LYS A 141 11.20 11.37 11.12
C LYS A 141 10.18 12.22 11.89
N ILE A 142 8.89 11.84 11.91
CA ILE A 142 7.83 12.70 12.44
C ILE A 142 7.40 12.36 13.85
N MET A 143 7.81 11.22 14.41
CA MET A 143 7.46 10.83 15.77
C MET A 143 8.68 10.79 16.64
N THR A 144 8.62 11.56 17.73
CA THR A 144 9.64 11.52 18.80
C THR A 144 9.35 10.37 19.77
N SER A 145 10.35 10.02 20.58
CA SER A 145 10.16 9.05 21.66
C SER A 145 9.08 9.48 22.66
N ASN A 146 8.87 10.79 22.82
CA ASN A 146 7.82 11.33 23.67
C ASN A 146 6.43 11.15 23.05
N ASP A 147 6.30 11.34 21.74
CA ASP A 147 5.04 11.07 21.02
C ASP A 147 4.68 9.59 21.14
N ILE A 148 5.64 8.69 20.89
CA ILE A 148 5.42 7.24 21.00
C ILE A 148 5.00 6.86 22.42
N ARG A 149 5.60 7.48 23.45
CA ARG A 149 5.25 7.22 24.85
C ARG A 149 3.88 7.77 25.22
N ALA A 150 3.55 9.00 24.77
CA ALA A 150 2.27 9.65 25.07
C ALA A 150 1.08 8.92 24.44
N TYR A 151 1.31 8.27 23.31
CA TYR A 151 0.26 7.67 22.51
C TYR A 151 0.38 6.14 22.39
N GLY A 152 1.46 5.56 22.90
CA GLY A 152 1.74 4.12 22.82
C GLY A 152 0.69 3.24 23.48
N GLU A 153 -0.02 3.75 24.51
CA GLU A 153 -1.15 3.03 25.12
C GLU A 153 -2.39 2.96 24.21
N ILE A 154 -2.49 3.86 23.24
CA ILE A 154 -3.63 3.96 22.31
C ILE A 154 -3.32 3.27 20.98
N LEU A 155 -2.04 3.11 20.66
CA LEU A 155 -1.52 2.66 19.38
C LEU A 155 -0.79 1.33 19.53
N TYR A 156 -1.54 0.26 19.68
CA TYR A 156 -0.98 -1.05 19.43
C TYR A 156 -0.54 -1.12 17.97
N ASP A 157 0.65 -1.67 17.73
CA ASP A 157 1.16 -1.97 16.39
C ASP A 157 1.59 -0.77 15.52
N LEU A 158 2.26 0.22 16.14
CA LEU A 158 2.95 1.27 15.40
C LEU A 158 4.15 0.69 14.64
N TYR A 159 4.18 0.89 13.33
CA TYR A 159 5.28 0.43 12.49
C TYR A 159 6.01 1.61 11.82
N PRO A 160 7.28 1.86 12.17
CA PRO A 160 8.06 2.95 11.58
C PRO A 160 8.47 2.62 10.15
N VAL A 161 8.24 3.54 9.23
CA VAL A 161 8.64 3.41 7.83
C VAL A 161 9.60 4.51 7.41
N GLU A 162 10.47 4.18 6.47
CA GLU A 162 11.31 5.15 5.76
C GLU A 162 10.68 5.49 4.41
N VAL A 163 10.72 6.76 4.04
CA VAL A 163 10.19 7.22 2.76
C VAL A 163 11.30 7.14 1.72
N PHE A 164 11.18 6.20 0.80
CA PHE A 164 12.16 5.99 -0.28
C PHE A 164 11.70 6.58 -1.62
N VAL A 165 10.39 6.72 -1.82
CA VAL A 165 9.84 7.18 -3.08
C VAL A 165 9.84 8.70 -3.12
N LYS A 166 10.66 9.25 -4.00
CA LYS A 166 10.68 10.69 -4.31
C LYS A 166 9.71 10.99 -5.44
N THR A 167 9.05 12.13 -5.37
CA THR A 167 8.26 12.62 -6.49
C THR A 167 9.19 13.10 -7.62
N PRO A 168 8.73 13.15 -8.89
CA PRO A 168 9.56 13.62 -10.00
C PRO A 168 10.17 15.02 -9.77
N TRP A 169 9.45 15.91 -9.08
CA TRP A 169 9.94 17.27 -8.75
C TRP A 169 10.95 17.28 -7.61
N GLU A 170 10.91 16.35 -6.65
CA GLU A 170 11.94 16.19 -5.61
C GLU A 170 13.25 15.63 -6.16
N ALA A 171 13.18 14.88 -7.27
CA ALA A 171 14.35 14.36 -7.95
C ALA A 171 15.16 15.47 -8.68
N ILE A 172 14.55 16.64 -8.91
CA ILE A 172 15.16 17.79 -9.62
C ILE A 172 16.07 18.61 -8.69
N GLU A 173 15.91 18.61 -7.39
CA GLU A 173 16.80 19.32 -6.45
C GLU A 173 18.23 18.77 -6.39
N GLY A 174 18.48 17.59 -6.96
CA GLY A 174 19.81 16.98 -7.12
C GLY A 174 20.53 17.30 -8.43
N GLY A 175 20.07 18.27 -9.21
CA GLY A 175 20.77 18.86 -10.38
C GLY A 175 21.12 17.87 -11.49
N ARG A 176 20.14 17.46 -12.29
CA ARG A 176 20.18 17.31 -13.76
C ARG A 176 18.75 17.02 -14.26
N ASN A 177 18.26 17.89 -15.13
CA ASN A 177 16.99 17.71 -15.86
C ASN A 177 17.14 16.51 -16.81
N ILE A 178 16.64 15.34 -16.42
CA ILE A 178 16.65 14.11 -17.26
C ILE A 178 15.67 14.20 -18.45
N TRP A 179 14.95 15.31 -18.58
CA TRP A 179 13.94 15.50 -19.63
C TRP A 179 14.43 16.31 -20.84
N GLN A 180 15.74 16.63 -20.93
CA GLN A 180 16.32 17.38 -22.06
C GLN A 180 17.13 16.54 -23.05
N GLU A 181 17.13 15.20 -22.94
CA GLU A 181 17.74 14.33 -23.93
C GLU A 181 16.72 13.30 -24.45
N GLN A 182 15.83 13.77 -25.29
CA GLN A 182 15.19 12.99 -26.37
C GLN A 182 14.92 13.90 -27.56
#